data_8375e055e0de05dbb0f8babc7341ab5a
#
_entry.id   8375e055e0de05dbb0f8babc7341ab5a
#
_cell.length_a   1.000
_cell.length_b   1.000
_cell.length_c   1.000
_cell.angle_alpha   90.00
_cell.angle_beta   90.00
_cell.angle_gamma   90.00
#
_symmetry.space_group_name_H-M   'P 1'
#
loop_
_entity.id
_entity.type
_entity.pdbx_description
1 polymer ?
#
loop_
_entity_poly.entity_id
_entity_poly.type
_entity_poly.pdbx_seq_one_letter_code
_entity_poly.pdbx_strand_id
1 'polypeptide(L)'
;LGPGGLRRERAGFDVRDVHFSHYGRICPIETPEGPNIGLIGSLASYGRVNDYGFIETAYRKVLKEVKPVEVAALVGRTLDADVLDPTTGATLAKRNEIVDDALAARLAGLNLESVRVKPFVSREVIYLTADEDELAPIAQASSALNALGEFQNMRPSTREAEEFKFEQPSAIRYMDVSPKQIVGVSAALIPFLEHDDANRALMGSNMQRQAVPLVRPDAPLVGTGMEFQAAVDSGQVVTAKHDGEVVSVIGDQIVVQEQDGTRRVYHLRKYNRSNQSTCIDQRPVVFKGDVVKSGDVLADSSSTEGGELALGQNVVVAYLSWEGGNFEDAILVSERLVQDDKYTSIHIEKHEIDARETKLGPEEITRDIPNVGEDALKDLDEDGIIRIGAEVTPGDILVGKITPKG
;
A
#
# COMPACT_ATOMS: atom_id res chain seq x y z
N LEU A 1 9.19 12.37 -17.68
CA LEU A 1 9.33 11.20 -18.55
C LEU A 1 8.84 11.51 -19.97
N GLY A 2 9.50 10.92 -21.01
CA GLY A 2 9.14 11.11 -22.41
C GLY A 2 10.02 12.12 -23.16
N PRO A 3 9.65 12.49 -24.42
CA PRO A 3 10.52 13.27 -25.32
C PRO A 3 10.92 14.66 -24.83
N GLY A 4 10.11 15.29 -24.00
CA GLY A 4 10.39 16.60 -23.38
C GLY A 4 10.96 16.51 -21.95
N GLY A 5 11.13 15.30 -21.40
CA GLY A 5 11.56 15.06 -20.05
C GLY A 5 13.07 14.99 -19.87
N LEU A 6 13.50 14.86 -18.62
CA LEU A 6 14.89 14.68 -18.24
C LEU A 6 15.33 13.23 -18.54
N ARG A 7 16.43 13.04 -19.25
CA ARG A 7 17.01 11.72 -19.48
C ARG A 7 17.96 11.33 -18.36
N ARG A 8 18.04 10.04 -18.04
CA ARG A 8 18.87 9.50 -16.95
C ARG A 8 20.35 9.91 -17.06
N GLU A 9 20.90 10.01 -18.26
CA GLU A 9 22.29 10.38 -18.52
C GLU A 9 22.57 11.87 -18.24
N ARG A 10 21.52 12.72 -18.28
CA ARG A 10 21.60 14.16 -18.06
C ARG A 10 21.15 14.60 -16.68
N ALA A 11 20.62 13.67 -15.87
CA ALA A 11 20.17 13.95 -14.53
C ALA A 11 21.36 14.02 -13.57
N GLY A 12 21.57 15.17 -12.96
CA GLY A 12 22.56 15.40 -11.91
C GLY A 12 22.06 14.92 -10.54
N PHE A 13 22.83 15.19 -9.48
CA PHE A 13 22.46 14.82 -8.12
C PHE A 13 21.24 15.60 -7.61
N ASP A 14 21.11 16.87 -7.94
CA ASP A 14 20.07 17.77 -7.42
C ASP A 14 18.66 17.23 -7.64
N VAL A 15 18.41 16.60 -8.80
CA VAL A 15 17.09 16.03 -9.14
C VAL A 15 16.89 14.61 -8.61
N ARG A 16 17.94 13.98 -8.09
CA ARG A 16 17.92 12.62 -7.52
C ARG A 16 17.87 12.62 -6.00
N ASP A 17 18.21 13.74 -5.38
CA ASP A 17 18.23 13.89 -3.94
C ASP A 17 16.81 14.01 -3.36
N VAL A 18 16.69 13.70 -2.08
CA VAL A 18 15.46 13.92 -1.33
C VAL A 18 15.33 15.41 -1.01
N HIS A 19 14.23 16.01 -1.44
CA HIS A 19 13.90 17.39 -1.16
C HIS A 19 12.91 17.48 0.02
N PHE A 20 12.91 18.56 0.78
CA PHE A 20 11.99 18.72 1.92
C PHE A 20 10.52 18.60 1.50
N SER A 21 10.15 19.02 0.28
CA SER A 21 8.80 18.88 -0.27
C SER A 21 8.35 17.42 -0.47
N HIS A 22 9.25 16.46 -0.39
CA HIS A 22 8.93 15.02 -0.45
C HIS A 22 8.25 14.52 0.83
N TYR A 23 8.40 15.25 1.94
CA TYR A 23 7.86 14.82 3.22
C TYR A 23 6.35 14.50 3.12
N GLY A 24 5.98 13.27 3.45
CA GLY A 24 4.61 12.78 3.37
C GLY A 24 4.03 12.63 1.95
N ARG A 25 4.79 12.93 0.90
CA ARG A 25 4.36 12.88 -0.52
C ARG A 25 5.06 11.80 -1.30
N ILE A 26 6.37 11.73 -1.21
CA ILE A 26 7.21 10.76 -1.92
C ILE A 26 8.06 10.02 -0.91
N CYS A 27 8.05 8.69 -0.96
CA CYS A 27 8.87 7.86 -0.08
C CYS A 27 10.36 8.13 -0.30
N PRO A 28 11.13 8.46 0.75
CA PRO A 28 12.55 8.73 0.61
C PRO A 28 13.41 7.46 0.44
N ILE A 29 12.84 6.28 0.70
CA ILE A 29 13.53 4.99 0.71
C ILE A 29 13.26 4.22 -0.58
N GLU A 30 12.02 4.20 -1.06
CA GLU A 30 11.61 3.38 -2.19
C GLU A 30 11.98 4.04 -3.52
N THR A 31 13.13 3.66 -4.07
CA THR A 31 13.63 4.08 -5.38
C THR A 31 14.43 2.93 -6.01
N PRO A 32 14.50 2.82 -7.34
CA PRO A 32 15.34 1.83 -7.99
C PRO A 32 16.81 1.96 -7.61
N GLU A 33 17.53 0.84 -7.66
CA GLU A 33 18.99 0.81 -7.63
C GLU A 33 19.55 1.02 -9.04
N GLY A 34 20.69 1.68 -9.15
CA GLY A 34 21.39 1.88 -10.43
C GLY A 34 21.03 3.20 -11.15
N PRO A 35 21.00 3.23 -12.49
CA PRO A 35 20.92 4.48 -13.26
C PRO A 35 19.69 5.33 -13.02
N ASN A 36 18.60 4.74 -12.57
CA ASN A 36 17.33 5.42 -12.32
C ASN A 36 17.13 5.84 -10.85
N ILE A 37 18.15 5.71 -10.01
CA ILE A 37 18.08 6.10 -8.59
C ILE A 37 17.63 7.55 -8.45
N GLY A 38 16.67 7.79 -7.57
CA GLY A 38 16.13 9.13 -7.29
C GLY A 38 15.21 9.71 -8.38
N LEU A 39 15.20 9.15 -9.60
CA LEU A 39 14.35 9.62 -10.70
C LEU A 39 12.96 8.95 -10.69
N ILE A 40 12.89 7.73 -10.23
CA ILE A 40 11.65 6.97 -10.06
C ILE A 40 11.40 6.87 -8.57
N GLY A 41 10.30 7.40 -8.11
CA GLY A 41 9.88 7.36 -6.70
C GLY A 41 8.48 6.79 -6.56
N SER A 42 8.12 6.46 -5.33
CA SER A 42 6.80 5.95 -4.96
C SER A 42 6.07 6.95 -4.08
N LEU A 43 4.74 7.00 -4.24
CA LEU A 43 3.88 7.83 -3.41
C LEU A 43 3.97 7.37 -1.95
N ALA A 44 4.06 8.32 -1.02
CA ALA A 44 4.00 8.01 0.41
C ALA A 44 2.59 7.55 0.81
N SER A 45 2.49 6.81 1.92
CA SER A 45 1.25 6.13 2.35
C SER A 45 0.06 7.07 2.54
N TYR A 46 0.30 8.31 2.96
CA TYR A 46 -0.74 9.32 3.18
C TYR A 46 -0.80 10.37 2.05
N GLY A 47 0.07 10.23 1.05
CA GLY A 47 0.08 11.10 -0.11
C GLY A 47 -1.11 10.85 -1.03
N ARG A 48 -1.71 11.90 -1.56
CA ARG A 48 -2.73 11.83 -2.60
C ARG A 48 -2.48 12.89 -3.66
N VAL A 49 -3.03 12.69 -4.84
CA VAL A 49 -2.98 13.66 -5.93
C VAL A 49 -4.27 14.46 -5.92
N ASN A 50 -4.18 15.79 -5.94
CA ASN A 50 -5.34 16.66 -6.02
C ASN A 50 -5.85 16.82 -7.47
N ASP A 51 -6.96 17.54 -7.65
CA ASP A 51 -7.59 17.75 -8.97
C ASP A 51 -6.70 18.52 -9.96
N TYR A 52 -5.69 19.22 -9.48
CA TYR A 52 -4.71 19.96 -10.30
C TYR A 52 -3.46 19.14 -10.63
N GLY A 53 -3.32 17.93 -10.09
CA GLY A 53 -2.17 17.07 -10.32
C GLY A 53 -1.01 17.26 -9.31
N PHE A 54 -1.17 18.05 -8.26
CA PHE A 54 -0.18 18.19 -7.19
C PHE A 54 -0.35 17.12 -6.13
N ILE A 55 0.77 16.71 -5.55
CA ILE A 55 0.76 15.75 -4.43
C ILE A 55 0.57 16.52 -3.14
N GLU A 56 -0.46 16.13 -2.39
CA GLU A 56 -0.80 16.64 -1.06
C GLU A 56 -0.54 15.57 0.01
N THR A 57 -0.29 15.99 1.23
CA THR A 57 -0.21 15.10 2.38
C THR A 57 -1.10 15.56 3.53
N ALA A 58 -1.40 14.63 4.43
CA ALA A 58 -2.34 14.83 5.53
C ALA A 58 -1.66 15.50 6.73
N TYR A 59 -2.33 16.48 7.32
CA TYR A 59 -1.96 17.14 8.56
C TYR A 59 -3.14 17.30 9.48
N ARG A 60 -2.88 17.34 10.79
CA ARG A 60 -3.87 17.69 11.80
C ARG A 60 -3.76 19.17 12.13
N LYS A 61 -4.90 19.85 12.17
CA LYS A 61 -4.98 21.29 12.44
C LYS A 61 -4.77 21.58 13.92
N VAL A 62 -3.93 22.55 14.24
CA VAL A 62 -3.79 23.07 15.61
C VAL A 62 -4.69 24.27 15.78
N LEU A 63 -5.69 24.14 16.65
CA LEU A 63 -6.65 25.19 16.93
C LEU A 63 -6.22 25.96 18.17
N LYS A 64 -6.35 27.28 18.10
CA LYS A 64 -6.05 28.25 19.17
C LYS A 64 -7.31 28.97 19.64
N GLU A 65 -8.34 28.84 18.85
CA GLU A 65 -9.63 29.48 19.06
C GLU A 65 -10.75 28.49 18.74
N VAL A 66 -11.82 28.56 19.51
CA VAL A 66 -13.02 27.73 19.31
C VAL A 66 -14.22 28.66 19.24
N LYS A 67 -15.16 28.38 18.35
CA LYS A 67 -16.41 29.13 18.28
C LYS A 67 -17.29 28.81 19.49
N PRO A 68 -17.87 29.81 20.17
CA PRO A 68 -18.68 29.57 21.36
C PRO A 68 -19.88 28.64 21.14
N VAL A 69 -20.38 28.57 19.92
CA VAL A 69 -21.51 27.69 19.54
C VAL A 69 -21.12 26.22 19.63
N GLU A 70 -19.81 25.88 19.53
CA GLU A 70 -19.29 24.52 19.64
C GLU A 70 -19.02 24.16 21.09
N VAL A 71 -20.07 24.09 21.92
CA VAL A 71 -20.01 23.84 23.36
C VAL A 71 -19.18 22.58 23.70
N ALA A 72 -19.42 21.51 22.97
CA ALA A 72 -18.68 20.24 23.20
C ALA A 72 -17.17 20.35 22.92
N ALA A 73 -16.76 21.28 22.06
CA ALA A 73 -15.34 21.52 21.77
C ALA A 73 -14.67 22.43 22.80
N LEU A 74 -15.46 23.23 23.54
CA LEU A 74 -14.98 24.15 24.60
C LEU A 74 -14.84 23.48 25.95
N VAL A 75 -15.72 22.54 26.31
CA VAL A 75 -15.73 21.89 27.64
C VAL A 75 -14.42 21.19 27.91
N GLY A 76 -13.85 21.42 29.10
CA GLY A 76 -12.59 20.90 29.55
C GLY A 76 -11.35 21.64 29.04
N ARG A 77 -11.50 22.62 28.14
CA ARG A 77 -10.38 23.44 27.61
C ARG A 77 -9.93 24.48 28.61
N THR A 78 -8.65 24.80 28.56
CA THR A 78 -8.06 25.88 29.36
C THR A 78 -8.03 27.18 28.53
N LEU A 79 -8.53 28.26 29.07
CA LEU A 79 -8.50 29.57 28.41
C LEU A 79 -7.07 30.12 28.31
N ASP A 80 -6.69 30.69 27.20
CA ASP A 80 -5.39 31.35 27.00
C ASP A 80 -5.48 32.89 27.15
N ALA A 81 -6.67 33.45 27.19
CA ALA A 81 -6.90 34.87 27.41
C ALA A 81 -8.13 35.07 28.29
N ASP A 82 -8.24 36.26 28.92
CA ASP A 82 -9.46 36.65 29.61
C ASP A 82 -10.59 36.82 28.59
N VAL A 83 -11.76 36.29 28.93
CA VAL A 83 -12.98 36.44 28.13
C VAL A 83 -13.82 37.56 28.69
N LEU A 84 -14.07 38.58 27.87
CA LEU A 84 -14.83 39.74 28.22
C LEU A 84 -16.26 39.68 27.60
N ASP A 85 -17.23 40.14 28.33
CA ASP A 85 -18.60 40.34 27.81
C ASP A 85 -18.58 41.44 26.74
N PRO A 86 -19.02 41.19 25.50
CA PRO A 86 -18.99 42.19 24.44
C PRO A 86 -19.89 43.37 24.68
N THR A 87 -20.89 43.26 25.56
CA THR A 87 -21.85 44.31 25.86
C THR A 87 -21.49 45.15 27.09
N THR A 88 -20.98 44.49 28.14
CA THR A 88 -20.74 45.14 29.44
C THR A 88 -19.25 45.40 29.69
N GLY A 89 -18.33 44.76 28.98
CA GLY A 89 -16.89 44.81 29.20
C GLY A 89 -16.44 44.07 30.47
N ALA A 90 -17.35 43.37 31.17
CA ALA A 90 -17.01 42.63 32.38
C ALA A 90 -16.28 41.35 32.06
N THR A 91 -15.28 40.97 32.90
CA THR A 91 -14.55 39.71 32.76
C THR A 91 -15.46 38.54 33.15
N LEU A 92 -15.77 37.68 32.20
CA LEU A 92 -16.61 36.49 32.36
C LEU A 92 -15.82 35.27 32.84
N ALA A 93 -14.59 35.13 32.36
CA ALA A 93 -13.67 34.07 32.72
C ALA A 93 -12.22 34.60 32.58
N LYS A 94 -11.32 34.06 33.39
CA LYS A 94 -9.90 34.46 33.41
C LYS A 94 -9.03 33.52 32.64
N ARG A 95 -7.86 34.01 32.21
CA ARG A 95 -6.80 33.21 31.63
C ARG A 95 -6.43 32.07 32.59
N ASN A 96 -6.15 30.88 32.02
CA ASN A 96 -5.88 29.61 32.70
C ASN A 96 -7.07 28.98 33.44
N GLU A 97 -8.28 29.51 33.33
CA GLU A 97 -9.48 28.91 33.82
C GLU A 97 -9.92 27.75 32.91
N ILE A 98 -10.38 26.66 33.50
CA ILE A 98 -10.89 25.50 32.75
C ILE A 98 -12.37 25.74 32.47
N VAL A 99 -12.78 25.58 31.24
CA VAL A 99 -14.18 25.78 30.83
C VAL A 99 -14.99 24.55 31.24
N ASP A 100 -15.90 24.74 32.20
CA ASP A 100 -16.89 23.74 32.57
C ASP A 100 -18.16 23.86 31.72
N ASP A 101 -19.10 22.93 31.87
CA ASP A 101 -20.34 22.89 31.13
C ASP A 101 -21.18 24.18 31.31
N ALA A 102 -21.17 24.72 32.53
CA ALA A 102 -21.93 25.93 32.86
C ALA A 102 -21.35 27.19 32.20
N LEU A 103 -20.03 27.31 32.22
CA LEU A 103 -19.31 28.39 31.56
C LEU A 103 -19.43 28.28 30.02
N ALA A 104 -19.30 27.09 29.47
CA ALA A 104 -19.47 26.84 28.04
C ALA A 104 -20.86 27.24 27.54
N ALA A 105 -21.91 26.85 28.27
CA ALA A 105 -23.28 27.23 27.96
C ALA A 105 -23.50 28.76 28.04
N ARG A 106 -22.87 29.45 29.01
CA ARG A 106 -22.89 30.89 29.12
C ARG A 106 -22.21 31.58 27.95
N LEU A 107 -21.03 31.10 27.56
CA LEU A 107 -20.26 31.61 26.43
C LEU A 107 -21.02 31.43 25.10
N ALA A 108 -21.71 30.28 24.93
CA ALA A 108 -22.54 30.03 23.75
C ALA A 108 -23.73 31.01 23.60
N GLY A 109 -24.24 31.54 24.71
CA GLY A 109 -25.32 32.55 24.70
C GLY A 109 -24.85 33.97 24.38
N LEU A 110 -23.53 34.19 24.25
CA LEU A 110 -22.95 35.49 23.97
C LEU A 110 -22.55 35.60 22.50
N ASN A 111 -22.69 36.80 21.95
CA ASN A 111 -22.35 37.05 20.54
C ASN A 111 -20.84 37.28 20.37
N LEU A 112 -20.03 36.28 20.75
CA LEU A 112 -18.59 36.28 20.60
C LEU A 112 -18.21 35.59 19.29
N GLU A 113 -17.22 36.09 18.54
CA GLU A 113 -16.71 35.45 17.33
C GLU A 113 -15.95 34.17 17.63
N SER A 114 -15.05 34.22 18.61
CA SER A 114 -14.23 33.10 19.05
C SER A 114 -13.79 33.26 20.49
N VAL A 115 -13.43 32.15 21.12
CA VAL A 115 -12.83 32.07 22.46
C VAL A 115 -11.40 31.49 22.33
N ARG A 116 -10.42 32.23 22.82
CA ARG A 116 -9.04 31.79 22.84
C ARG A 116 -8.78 30.74 23.89
N VAL A 117 -8.30 29.59 23.45
CA VAL A 117 -7.95 28.45 24.31
C VAL A 117 -6.48 28.08 24.13
N LYS A 118 -5.92 27.34 25.07
CA LYS A 118 -4.57 26.77 24.86
C LYS A 118 -4.55 25.97 23.57
N PRO A 119 -3.48 26.10 22.76
CA PRO A 119 -3.37 25.41 21.49
C PRO A 119 -3.54 23.90 21.63
N PHE A 120 -4.42 23.31 20.87
CA PHE A 120 -4.67 21.89 20.87
C PHE A 120 -4.78 21.33 19.47
N VAL A 121 -4.44 20.06 19.30
CA VAL A 121 -4.50 19.36 18.04
C VAL A 121 -5.91 18.85 17.80
N SER A 122 -6.52 19.28 16.71
CA SER A 122 -7.83 18.84 16.27
C SER A 122 -7.80 17.39 15.74
N ARG A 123 -8.96 16.74 15.71
CA ARG A 123 -9.15 15.48 14.99
C ARG A 123 -9.38 15.69 13.50
N GLU A 124 -9.61 16.91 13.08
CA GLU A 124 -9.78 17.28 11.67
C GLU A 124 -8.46 17.11 10.93
N VAL A 125 -8.52 16.32 9.87
CA VAL A 125 -7.39 16.12 8.96
C VAL A 125 -7.59 16.99 7.73
N ILE A 126 -6.58 17.75 7.39
CA ILE A 126 -6.54 18.56 6.17
C ILE A 126 -5.38 18.07 5.29
N TYR A 127 -5.52 18.33 4.01
CA TYR A 127 -4.47 18.02 3.05
C TYR A 127 -3.86 19.32 2.55
N LEU A 128 -2.52 19.38 2.55
CA LEU A 128 -1.77 20.54 2.13
C LEU A 128 -0.80 20.18 1.01
N THR A 129 -0.63 21.08 0.07
CA THR A 129 0.42 21.05 -0.93
C THR A 129 1.77 21.49 -0.31
N ALA A 130 2.87 21.29 -1.03
CA ALA A 130 4.20 21.57 -0.48
C ALA A 130 4.46 23.07 -0.23
N ASP A 131 3.90 23.94 -1.06
CA ASP A 131 3.95 25.38 -0.93
C ASP A 131 3.13 25.92 0.26
N GLU A 132 2.04 25.24 0.59
CA GLU A 132 1.22 25.60 1.76
C GLU A 132 1.86 25.18 3.07
N ASP A 133 2.50 24.01 3.11
CA ASP A 133 3.11 23.49 4.33
C ASP A 133 4.46 24.18 4.65
N GLU A 134 5.20 24.63 3.64
CA GLU A 134 6.45 25.38 3.79
C GLU A 134 6.28 26.66 4.61
N LEU A 135 5.12 27.29 4.54
CA LEU A 135 4.81 28.56 5.18
C LEU A 135 4.38 28.43 6.65
N ALA A 136 4.41 27.24 7.21
CA ALA A 136 3.85 26.99 8.54
C ALA A 136 4.74 26.09 9.41
N PRO A 137 4.91 26.44 10.70
CA PRO A 137 5.52 25.53 11.67
C PRO A 137 4.61 24.33 11.91
N ILE A 138 5.13 23.12 11.66
CA ILE A 138 4.43 21.85 11.78
C ILE A 138 5.05 21.03 12.90
N ALA A 139 4.27 20.64 13.91
CA ALA A 139 4.72 19.78 14.98
C ALA A 139 4.91 18.36 14.51
N GLN A 140 5.94 17.68 15.01
CA GLN A 140 6.18 16.28 14.71
C GLN A 140 5.10 15.38 15.35
N ALA A 141 4.74 14.28 14.69
CA ALA A 141 3.76 13.31 15.17
C ALA A 141 4.12 12.66 16.51
N SER A 142 5.41 12.62 16.87
CA SER A 142 5.92 12.11 18.15
C SER A 142 5.72 13.06 19.34
N SER A 143 5.26 14.30 19.09
CA SER A 143 5.03 15.27 20.15
C SER A 143 3.97 14.78 21.16
N ALA A 144 4.33 14.79 22.46
CA ALA A 144 3.44 14.34 23.52
C ALA A 144 2.24 15.28 23.67
N LEU A 145 1.03 14.70 23.59
CA LEU A 145 -0.25 15.37 23.82
C LEU A 145 -0.92 14.84 25.07
N ASN A 146 -1.70 15.69 25.76
CA ASN A 146 -2.58 15.25 26.81
C ASN A 146 -3.91 14.66 26.25
N ALA A 147 -4.80 14.19 27.13
CA ALA A 147 -6.09 13.63 26.74
C ALA A 147 -6.99 14.63 25.99
N LEU A 148 -6.76 15.92 26.15
CA LEU A 148 -7.47 17.01 25.48
C LEU A 148 -6.82 17.43 24.14
N GLY A 149 -5.69 16.81 23.79
CA GLY A 149 -4.94 17.14 22.59
C GLY A 149 -4.03 18.37 22.69
N GLU A 150 -3.78 18.89 23.91
CA GLU A 150 -2.85 19.99 24.12
C GLU A 150 -1.42 19.47 24.24
N PHE A 151 -0.43 20.27 23.79
CA PHE A 151 0.97 19.91 23.89
C PHE A 151 1.44 19.87 25.34
N GLN A 152 2.07 18.76 25.76
CA GLN A 152 2.64 18.64 27.11
C GLN A 152 3.97 19.40 27.23
N ASN A 153 4.74 19.45 26.15
CA ASN A 153 6.02 20.15 26.10
C ASN A 153 5.79 21.65 25.85
N MET A 154 6.50 22.49 26.59
CA MET A 154 6.47 23.94 26.41
C MET A 154 7.00 24.38 25.05
N ARG A 155 7.90 23.58 24.46
CA ARG A 155 8.48 23.78 23.14
C ARG A 155 8.58 22.44 22.44
N PRO A 156 7.54 21.97 21.76
CA PRO A 156 7.60 20.77 20.94
C PRO A 156 8.53 20.96 19.74
N SER A 157 9.08 19.86 19.25
CA SER A 157 9.87 19.86 18.00
C SER A 157 8.95 20.13 16.82
N THR A 158 9.37 21.06 15.98
CA THR A 158 8.64 21.47 14.78
C THR A 158 9.56 21.40 13.55
N ARG A 159 8.94 21.24 12.40
CA ARG A 159 9.55 21.37 11.09
C ARG A 159 8.97 22.61 10.40
N GLU A 160 9.84 23.43 9.84
CA GLU A 160 9.50 24.58 9.02
C GLU A 160 10.41 24.56 7.80
N ALA A 161 9.90 24.28 6.62
CA ALA A 161 10.66 24.02 5.41
C ALA A 161 11.79 22.98 5.64
N GLU A 162 13.05 23.37 5.52
CA GLU A 162 14.23 22.53 5.69
C GLU A 162 14.72 22.44 7.15
N GLU A 163 14.22 23.31 8.03
CA GLU A 163 14.76 23.45 9.38
C GLU A 163 13.90 22.76 10.43
N PHE A 164 14.58 22.13 11.39
CA PHE A 164 13.95 21.63 12.62
C PHE A 164 14.21 22.60 13.75
N LYS A 165 13.12 23.05 14.38
CA LYS A 165 13.14 24.05 15.46
C LYS A 165 12.33 23.58 16.65
N PHE A 166 12.49 24.26 17.78
CA PHE A 166 11.64 24.10 18.94
C PHE A 166 10.80 25.38 19.11
N GLU A 167 9.51 25.28 18.82
CA GLU A 167 8.61 26.42 18.82
C GLU A 167 7.58 26.34 19.97
N GLN A 168 7.02 27.50 20.34
CA GLN A 168 5.94 27.54 21.30
C GLN A 168 4.67 26.99 20.66
N PRO A 169 3.77 26.29 21.43
CA PRO A 169 2.52 25.77 20.90
C PRO A 169 1.66 26.84 20.21
N SER A 170 1.75 28.10 20.65
CA SER A 170 1.04 29.23 20.04
C SER A 170 1.50 29.58 18.61
N ALA A 171 2.73 29.23 18.24
CA ALA A 171 3.25 29.44 16.87
C ALA A 171 2.80 28.34 15.92
N ILE A 172 2.62 27.12 16.41
CA ILE A 172 2.34 25.93 15.62
C ILE A 172 0.98 26.04 14.92
N ARG A 173 0.93 25.68 13.64
CA ARG A 173 -0.31 25.66 12.85
C ARG A 173 -0.85 24.27 12.60
N TYR A 174 0.04 23.30 12.38
CA TYR A 174 -0.32 21.93 12.02
C TYR A 174 0.53 20.93 12.79
N MET A 175 0.11 19.69 12.79
CA MET A 175 0.84 18.56 13.33
C MET A 175 0.79 17.41 12.35
N ASP A 176 1.89 16.68 12.18
CA ASP A 176 1.96 15.46 11.40
C ASP A 176 0.95 14.42 11.94
N VAL A 177 0.34 13.66 11.05
CA VAL A 177 -0.67 12.65 11.43
C VAL A 177 -0.02 11.45 12.08
N SER A 178 1.06 10.95 11.49
CA SER A 178 1.80 9.77 11.94
C SER A 178 3.23 9.78 11.40
N PRO A 179 4.20 9.21 12.11
CA PRO A 179 5.54 9.00 11.56
C PRO A 179 5.55 8.13 10.29
N LYS A 180 4.56 7.24 10.13
CA LYS A 180 4.42 6.37 8.96
C LYS A 180 4.09 7.12 7.67
N GLN A 181 3.68 8.37 7.74
CA GLN A 181 3.30 9.14 6.54
C GLN A 181 4.46 9.44 5.60
N ILE A 182 5.71 9.37 6.05
CA ILE A 182 6.88 9.65 5.22
C ILE A 182 7.23 8.51 4.26
N VAL A 183 6.83 7.28 4.55
CA VAL A 183 7.22 6.10 3.79
C VAL A 183 6.11 5.63 2.85
N GLY A 184 6.50 5.01 1.74
CA GLY A 184 5.57 4.33 0.84
C GLY A 184 5.08 2.99 1.40
N VAL A 185 4.15 2.34 0.69
CA VAL A 185 3.54 1.07 1.13
C VAL A 185 4.59 -0.03 1.31
N SER A 186 5.49 -0.21 0.35
CA SER A 186 6.52 -1.27 0.42
C SER A 186 7.44 -1.07 1.62
N ALA A 187 7.89 0.16 1.88
CA ALA A 187 8.72 0.47 3.04
C ALA A 187 7.94 0.31 4.36
N ALA A 188 6.64 0.65 4.38
CA ALA A 188 5.79 0.50 5.56
C ALA A 188 5.48 -0.96 5.92
N LEU A 189 5.76 -1.91 5.04
CA LEU A 189 5.64 -3.35 5.29
C LEU A 189 6.89 -3.96 5.93
N ILE A 190 7.98 -3.21 6.07
CA ILE A 190 9.23 -3.68 6.69
C ILE A 190 9.09 -3.57 8.22
N PRO A 191 9.09 -4.69 8.97
CA PRO A 191 9.09 -4.65 10.42
C PRO A 191 10.39 -4.02 10.95
N PHE A 192 10.31 -3.21 12.01
CA PHE A 192 11.45 -2.54 12.63
C PHE A 192 12.29 -1.68 11.66
N LEU A 193 11.63 -1.05 10.70
CA LEU A 193 12.27 -0.19 9.69
C LEU A 193 13.19 0.88 10.32
N GLU A 194 12.81 1.42 11.48
CA GLU A 194 13.57 2.43 12.21
C GLU A 194 14.96 1.97 12.68
N HIS A 195 15.20 0.67 12.71
CA HIS A 195 16.49 0.08 13.09
C HIS A 195 17.38 -0.28 11.90
N ASP A 196 16.85 -0.16 10.68
CA ASP A 196 17.59 -0.48 9.46
C ASP A 196 18.29 0.74 8.88
N ASP A 197 19.47 0.52 8.30
CA ASP A 197 20.11 1.52 7.46
C ASP A 197 19.26 1.81 6.21
N ALA A 198 19.24 3.06 5.77
CA ALA A 198 18.43 3.47 4.61
C ALA A 198 18.73 2.67 3.33
N ASN A 199 20.02 2.34 3.10
CA ASN A 199 20.42 1.54 1.94
C ASN A 199 19.85 0.13 1.99
N ARG A 200 19.84 -0.51 3.18
CA ARG A 200 19.28 -1.85 3.35
C ARG A 200 17.76 -1.86 3.30
N ALA A 201 17.13 -0.83 3.85
CA ALA A 201 15.68 -0.63 3.73
C ALA A 201 15.24 -0.45 2.27
N LEU A 202 16.00 0.29 1.46
CA LEU A 202 15.77 0.44 0.02
C LEU A 202 15.84 -0.92 -0.69
N MET A 203 16.88 -1.71 -0.44
CA MET A 203 17.02 -3.05 -1.02
C MET A 203 15.87 -3.96 -0.61
N GLY A 204 15.51 -4.00 0.67
CA GLY A 204 14.38 -4.79 1.19
C GLY A 204 13.04 -4.38 0.60
N SER A 205 12.77 -3.10 0.51
CA SER A 205 11.57 -2.55 -0.12
C SER A 205 11.47 -2.97 -1.59
N ASN A 206 12.55 -2.90 -2.35
CA ASN A 206 12.61 -3.33 -3.75
C ASN A 206 12.42 -4.85 -3.88
N MET A 207 13.03 -5.65 -2.99
CA MET A 207 12.89 -7.11 -3.03
C MET A 207 11.48 -7.60 -2.71
N GLN A 208 10.73 -6.94 -1.83
CA GLN A 208 9.32 -7.26 -1.58
C GLN A 208 8.48 -7.19 -2.86
N ARG A 209 8.73 -6.21 -3.73
CA ARG A 209 8.03 -6.07 -5.02
C ARG A 209 8.38 -7.13 -6.07
N GLN A 210 9.45 -7.89 -5.84
CA GLN A 210 9.94 -8.96 -6.71
C GLN A 210 9.56 -10.35 -6.19
N ALA A 211 8.81 -10.43 -5.08
CA ALA A 211 8.40 -11.70 -4.50
C ALA A 211 7.49 -12.49 -5.46
N VAL A 212 7.84 -13.75 -5.69
CA VAL A 212 7.06 -14.66 -6.53
C VAL A 212 5.87 -15.19 -5.73
N PRO A 213 4.64 -15.14 -6.27
CA PRO A 213 3.47 -15.72 -5.63
C PRO A 213 3.63 -17.23 -5.47
N LEU A 214 3.47 -17.71 -4.24
CA LEU A 214 3.59 -19.14 -3.90
C LEU A 214 2.23 -19.84 -3.95
N VAL A 215 2.27 -21.17 -4.15
CA VAL A 215 1.07 -22.01 -4.09
C VAL A 215 0.47 -21.99 -2.69
N ARG A 216 1.32 -22.03 -1.66
CA ARG A 216 0.91 -21.94 -0.26
C ARG A 216 1.77 -20.88 0.43
N PRO A 217 1.39 -19.63 0.41
CA PRO A 217 2.07 -18.60 1.16
C PRO A 217 1.70 -18.71 2.65
N ASP A 218 2.61 -18.27 3.53
CA ASP A 218 2.34 -18.13 4.96
C ASP A 218 2.23 -16.64 5.32
N ALA A 219 1.24 -16.28 6.12
CA ALA A 219 1.16 -14.94 6.69
C ALA A 219 2.38 -14.67 7.62
N PRO A 220 2.94 -13.46 7.62
CA PRO A 220 4.12 -13.15 8.42
C PRO A 220 3.81 -13.22 9.91
N LEU A 221 4.67 -13.88 10.69
CA LEU A 221 4.55 -13.94 12.15
C LEU A 221 4.80 -12.58 12.81
N VAL A 222 5.65 -11.76 12.21
CA VAL A 222 5.93 -10.39 12.61
C VAL A 222 5.61 -9.47 11.46
N GLY A 223 4.65 -8.58 11.67
CA GLY A 223 4.17 -7.63 10.68
C GLY A 223 4.10 -6.20 11.21
N THR A 224 3.70 -5.28 10.37
CA THR A 224 3.55 -3.85 10.69
C THR A 224 2.11 -3.44 10.93
N GLY A 225 1.15 -4.31 10.64
CA GLY A 225 -0.30 -4.02 10.65
C GLY A 225 -0.81 -3.42 9.33
N MET A 226 0.05 -3.23 8.34
CA MET A 226 -0.35 -2.72 7.03
C MET A 226 -0.66 -3.84 6.03
N GLU A 227 -0.37 -5.08 6.37
CA GLU A 227 -0.51 -6.26 5.51
C GLU A 227 -1.95 -6.48 5.06
N PHE A 228 -2.91 -6.37 5.99
CA PHE A 228 -4.33 -6.50 5.68
C PHE A 228 -4.82 -5.39 4.74
N GLN A 229 -4.50 -4.14 5.06
CA GLN A 229 -4.90 -3.00 4.26
C GLN A 229 -4.31 -3.07 2.85
N ALA A 230 -3.02 -3.43 2.73
CA ALA A 230 -2.36 -3.59 1.45
C ALA A 230 -3.00 -4.70 0.60
N ALA A 231 -3.36 -5.84 1.20
CA ALA A 231 -3.99 -6.95 0.52
C ALA A 231 -5.41 -6.60 0.01
N VAL A 232 -6.22 -5.97 0.85
CA VAL A 232 -7.61 -5.59 0.51
C VAL A 232 -7.63 -4.49 -0.55
N ASP A 233 -6.86 -3.41 -0.36
CA ASP A 233 -6.87 -2.26 -1.28
C ASP A 233 -6.23 -2.59 -2.64
N SER A 234 -5.37 -3.61 -2.71
CA SER A 234 -4.84 -4.11 -3.99
C SER A 234 -5.92 -4.70 -4.91
N GLY A 235 -7.10 -5.03 -4.35
CA GLY A 235 -8.18 -5.71 -5.07
C GLY A 235 -7.89 -7.17 -5.41
N GLN A 236 -6.85 -7.77 -4.83
CA GLN A 236 -6.55 -9.20 -4.99
C GLN A 236 -7.45 -10.05 -4.10
N VAL A 237 -7.69 -9.61 -2.88
CA VAL A 237 -8.59 -10.26 -1.92
C VAL A 237 -10.04 -9.88 -2.23
N VAL A 238 -10.93 -10.86 -2.22
CA VAL A 238 -12.36 -10.63 -2.42
C VAL A 238 -13.02 -10.45 -1.07
N THR A 239 -13.65 -9.29 -0.85
CA THR A 239 -14.35 -8.97 0.40
C THR A 239 -15.85 -8.84 0.20
N ALA A 240 -16.62 -9.14 1.25
CA ALA A 240 -18.06 -8.97 1.27
C ALA A 240 -18.42 -7.48 1.20
N LYS A 241 -19.32 -7.10 0.28
CA LYS A 241 -19.77 -5.70 0.15
C LYS A 241 -20.84 -5.34 1.19
N HIS A 242 -21.66 -6.30 1.59
CA HIS A 242 -22.75 -6.15 2.55
C HIS A 242 -22.82 -7.36 3.47
N ASP A 243 -23.50 -7.18 4.60
CA ASP A 243 -23.79 -8.26 5.53
C ASP A 243 -24.71 -9.30 4.89
N GLY A 244 -24.44 -10.58 5.14
CA GLY A 244 -25.26 -11.65 4.58
C GLY A 244 -24.85 -13.05 5.01
N GLU A 245 -25.45 -14.05 4.37
CA GLU A 245 -25.16 -15.47 4.57
C GLU A 245 -24.66 -16.09 3.27
N VAL A 246 -23.61 -16.91 3.35
CA VAL A 246 -23.04 -17.62 2.21
C VAL A 246 -23.95 -18.79 1.82
N VAL A 247 -24.61 -18.67 0.68
CA VAL A 247 -25.57 -19.68 0.18
C VAL A 247 -24.87 -20.79 -0.61
N SER A 248 -23.88 -20.44 -1.40
CA SER A 248 -23.15 -21.37 -2.26
C SER A 248 -21.70 -20.97 -2.43
N VAL A 249 -20.82 -21.96 -2.40
CA VAL A 249 -19.40 -21.81 -2.70
C VAL A 249 -19.02 -22.89 -3.69
N ILE A 250 -18.51 -22.47 -4.85
CA ILE A 250 -17.91 -23.36 -5.85
C ILE A 250 -16.56 -22.80 -6.27
N GLY A 251 -15.80 -23.54 -7.07
CA GLY A 251 -14.40 -23.20 -7.39
C GLY A 251 -14.18 -21.81 -8.00
N ASP A 252 -15.15 -21.30 -8.76
CA ASP A 252 -15.07 -20.06 -9.52
C ASP A 252 -16.02 -18.95 -9.05
N GLN A 253 -16.91 -19.24 -8.08
CA GLN A 253 -17.84 -18.23 -7.56
C GLN A 253 -18.31 -18.48 -6.12
N ILE A 254 -18.63 -17.40 -5.44
CA ILE A 254 -19.27 -17.39 -4.12
C ILE A 254 -20.58 -16.63 -4.24
N VAL A 255 -21.67 -17.19 -3.70
CA VAL A 255 -22.98 -16.54 -3.68
C VAL A 255 -23.33 -16.20 -2.24
N VAL A 256 -23.54 -14.91 -1.97
CA VAL A 256 -23.95 -14.39 -0.67
C VAL A 256 -25.37 -13.85 -0.79
N GLN A 257 -26.24 -14.26 0.12
CA GLN A 257 -27.57 -13.69 0.27
C GLN A 257 -27.51 -12.57 1.29
N GLU A 258 -27.69 -11.34 0.84
CA GLU A 258 -27.67 -10.14 1.68
C GLU A 258 -28.94 -10.06 2.54
N GLN A 259 -28.91 -9.24 3.60
CA GLN A 259 -30.04 -9.12 4.53
C GLN A 259 -31.32 -8.59 3.88
N ASP A 260 -31.21 -7.84 2.78
CA ASP A 260 -32.33 -7.34 1.97
C ASP A 260 -32.96 -8.42 1.06
N GLY A 261 -32.43 -9.66 1.09
CA GLY A 261 -32.84 -10.76 0.25
C GLY A 261 -32.16 -10.83 -1.12
N THR A 262 -31.32 -9.87 -1.46
CA THR A 262 -30.56 -9.84 -2.72
C THR A 262 -29.51 -10.94 -2.72
N ARG A 263 -29.38 -11.66 -3.83
CA ARG A 263 -28.27 -12.61 -4.02
C ARG A 263 -27.17 -11.97 -4.85
N ARG A 264 -26.00 -11.79 -4.22
CA ARG A 264 -24.81 -11.28 -4.88
C ARG A 264 -23.85 -12.40 -5.22
N VAL A 265 -23.40 -12.43 -6.47
CA VAL A 265 -22.43 -13.40 -6.97
C VAL A 265 -21.06 -12.72 -7.04
N TYR A 266 -20.07 -13.34 -6.43
CA TYR A 266 -18.66 -12.96 -6.50
C TYR A 266 -17.93 -13.97 -7.38
N HIS A 267 -17.51 -13.54 -8.57
CA HIS A 267 -16.70 -14.36 -9.49
C HIS A 267 -15.25 -14.33 -9.09
N LEU A 268 -14.63 -15.51 -9.05
CA LEU A 268 -13.23 -15.68 -8.67
C LEU A 268 -12.36 -15.84 -9.91
N ARG A 269 -11.18 -15.22 -9.88
CA ARG A 269 -10.16 -15.41 -10.91
C ARG A 269 -9.46 -16.74 -10.68
N LYS A 270 -9.50 -17.62 -11.66
CA LYS A 270 -8.88 -18.96 -11.58
C LYS A 270 -7.76 -19.08 -12.60
N TYR A 271 -6.54 -19.36 -12.12
CA TYR A 271 -5.37 -19.64 -12.95
C TYR A 271 -5.11 -18.62 -14.07
N ASN A 272 -5.32 -17.35 -13.79
CA ASN A 272 -5.06 -16.31 -14.76
C ASN A 272 -3.56 -15.97 -14.81
N ARG A 273 -3.05 -15.74 -15.99
CA ARG A 273 -1.67 -15.31 -16.20
C ARG A 273 -1.52 -13.83 -15.86
N SER A 274 -0.55 -13.49 -15.00
CA SER A 274 -0.13 -12.11 -14.77
C SER A 274 0.84 -11.63 -15.87
N ASN A 275 1.15 -10.33 -15.87
CA ASN A 275 2.14 -9.76 -16.80
C ASN A 275 3.56 -10.37 -16.64
N GLN A 276 3.85 -10.90 -15.46
CA GLN A 276 5.13 -11.55 -15.14
C GLN A 276 5.07 -13.07 -15.27
N SER A 277 4.06 -13.60 -15.97
CA SER A 277 3.83 -15.04 -16.13
C SER A 277 3.53 -15.81 -14.83
N THR A 278 3.26 -15.11 -13.73
CA THR A 278 2.86 -15.74 -12.47
C THR A 278 1.36 -16.04 -12.45
N CYS A 279 0.96 -16.99 -11.61
CA CYS A 279 -0.42 -17.43 -11.49
C CYS A 279 -1.23 -16.50 -10.57
N ILE A 280 -2.38 -16.03 -11.04
CA ILE A 280 -3.41 -15.38 -10.23
C ILE A 280 -4.53 -16.41 -10.02
N ASP A 281 -4.67 -16.87 -8.78
CA ASP A 281 -5.68 -17.85 -8.40
C ASP A 281 -6.37 -17.44 -7.11
N GLN A 282 -7.67 -17.16 -7.17
CA GLN A 282 -8.46 -16.79 -5.99
C GLN A 282 -9.11 -18.04 -5.40
N ARG A 283 -8.95 -18.21 -4.09
CA ARG A 283 -9.42 -19.39 -3.35
C ARG A 283 -10.42 -18.97 -2.28
N PRO A 284 -11.64 -19.56 -2.24
CA PRO A 284 -12.60 -19.30 -1.18
C PRO A 284 -12.02 -19.65 0.20
N VAL A 285 -12.27 -18.79 1.19
CA VAL A 285 -11.94 -19.04 2.59
C VAL A 285 -13.19 -19.25 3.45
N VAL A 286 -14.38 -19.03 2.87
CA VAL A 286 -15.68 -19.18 3.52
C VAL A 286 -16.36 -20.47 3.06
N PHE A 287 -17.26 -20.97 3.92
CA PHE A 287 -18.07 -22.15 3.64
C PHE A 287 -19.54 -21.78 3.53
N LYS A 288 -20.31 -22.69 2.91
CA LYS A 288 -21.78 -22.54 2.83
C LYS A 288 -22.38 -22.50 4.24
N GLY A 289 -23.19 -21.49 4.52
CA GLY A 289 -23.86 -21.26 5.80
C GLY A 289 -23.12 -20.28 6.71
N ASP A 290 -21.92 -19.81 6.32
CA ASP A 290 -21.21 -18.79 7.09
C ASP A 290 -21.94 -17.45 7.02
N VAL A 291 -21.99 -16.75 8.14
CA VAL A 291 -22.51 -15.39 8.23
C VAL A 291 -21.34 -14.43 8.09
N VAL A 292 -21.42 -13.55 7.11
CA VAL A 292 -20.38 -12.58 6.77
C VAL A 292 -20.87 -11.15 6.96
N LYS A 293 -19.97 -10.28 7.37
CA LYS A 293 -20.21 -8.83 7.48
C LYS A 293 -19.54 -8.09 6.32
N SER A 294 -19.99 -6.88 6.09
CA SER A 294 -19.33 -5.99 5.13
C SER A 294 -17.84 -5.81 5.49
N GLY A 295 -16.96 -6.08 4.54
CA GLY A 295 -15.51 -6.06 4.70
C GLY A 295 -14.86 -7.40 5.07
N ASP A 296 -15.62 -8.43 5.44
CA ASP A 296 -15.08 -9.77 5.70
C ASP A 296 -14.50 -10.39 4.42
N VAL A 297 -13.41 -11.14 4.58
CA VAL A 297 -12.72 -11.80 3.48
C VAL A 297 -13.52 -13.02 3.03
N LEU A 298 -13.86 -13.08 1.75
CA LEU A 298 -14.55 -14.21 1.11
C LEU A 298 -13.59 -15.14 0.39
N ALA A 299 -12.55 -14.58 -0.25
CA ALA A 299 -11.54 -15.36 -0.95
C ALA A 299 -10.17 -14.67 -0.88
N ASP A 300 -9.16 -15.47 -0.62
CA ASP A 300 -7.76 -15.09 -0.76
C ASP A 300 -7.30 -15.22 -2.21
N SER A 301 -6.21 -14.54 -2.54
CA SER A 301 -5.57 -14.61 -3.84
C SER A 301 -4.11 -15.03 -3.72
N SER A 302 -3.37 -14.88 -4.80
CA SER A 302 -1.92 -15.08 -4.82
C SER A 302 -1.24 -14.13 -3.81
N SER A 303 -0.25 -14.64 -3.09
CA SER A 303 0.48 -13.87 -2.06
C SER A 303 -0.39 -13.28 -0.94
N THR A 304 -1.51 -13.93 -0.61
CA THR A 304 -2.37 -13.56 0.52
C THR A 304 -2.78 -14.80 1.31
N GLU A 305 -2.93 -14.65 2.63
CA GLU A 305 -3.43 -15.67 3.54
C GLU A 305 -4.29 -15.01 4.61
N GLY A 306 -5.55 -15.45 4.77
CA GLY A 306 -6.49 -14.88 5.72
C GLY A 306 -6.79 -13.39 5.52
N GLY A 307 -6.68 -12.90 4.28
CA GLY A 307 -6.83 -11.48 3.95
C GLY A 307 -5.59 -10.63 4.22
N GLU A 308 -4.50 -11.21 4.71
CA GLU A 308 -3.23 -10.52 4.91
C GLU A 308 -2.25 -10.80 3.78
N LEU A 309 -1.36 -9.85 3.53
CA LEU A 309 -0.29 -10.00 2.55
C LEU A 309 0.72 -11.05 3.02
N ALA A 310 0.92 -12.09 2.23
CA ALA A 310 1.81 -13.21 2.49
C ALA A 310 2.77 -13.39 1.30
N LEU A 311 3.97 -12.78 1.39
CA LEU A 311 4.93 -12.76 0.28
C LEU A 311 5.88 -13.96 0.26
N GLY A 312 5.81 -14.82 1.26
CA GLY A 312 6.76 -15.93 1.38
C GLY A 312 6.33 -16.97 2.39
N GLN A 313 7.31 -17.55 3.08
CA GLN A 313 7.17 -18.63 4.04
C GLN A 313 7.86 -18.29 5.36
N ASN A 314 7.30 -18.75 6.47
CA ASN A 314 7.98 -18.67 7.76
C ASN A 314 8.90 -19.89 7.92
N VAL A 315 10.21 -19.65 7.94
CA VAL A 315 11.23 -20.71 8.05
C VAL A 315 12.23 -20.40 9.15
N VAL A 316 12.78 -21.45 9.77
CA VAL A 316 13.85 -21.30 10.74
C VAL A 316 15.16 -21.04 10.00
N VAL A 317 15.88 -19.99 10.39
CA VAL A 317 17.13 -19.54 9.77
C VAL A 317 18.27 -19.64 10.79
N ALA A 318 19.43 -20.12 10.33
CA ALA A 318 20.67 -20.06 11.09
C ALA A 318 21.69 -19.18 10.37
N TYR A 319 22.33 -18.29 11.13
CA TYR A 319 23.36 -17.38 10.62
C TYR A 319 24.74 -17.90 10.99
N LEU A 320 25.40 -18.59 10.07
CA LEU A 320 26.77 -19.07 10.22
C LEU A 320 27.42 -19.29 8.86
N SER A 321 28.76 -19.35 8.82
CA SER A 321 29.47 -19.77 7.63
C SER A 321 29.40 -21.31 7.49
N TRP A 322 29.02 -21.78 6.29
CA TRP A 322 28.86 -23.21 6.04
C TRP A 322 29.71 -23.65 4.83
N GLU A 323 30.94 -24.08 5.09
CA GLU A 323 31.87 -24.67 4.10
C GLU A 323 31.97 -23.87 2.77
N GLY A 324 31.82 -22.58 2.83
CA GLY A 324 31.82 -21.69 1.66
C GLY A 324 30.55 -21.73 0.78
N GLY A 325 29.59 -22.61 1.10
CA GLY A 325 28.33 -22.73 0.33
C GLY A 325 27.40 -21.52 0.43
N ASN A 326 27.61 -20.70 1.43
CA ASN A 326 26.88 -19.44 1.63
C ASN A 326 27.78 -18.21 1.51
N PHE A 327 28.84 -18.29 0.67
CA PHE A 327 29.74 -17.18 0.40
C PHE A 327 28.99 -16.02 -0.29
N GLU A 328 29.25 -14.80 0.16
CA GLU A 328 28.53 -13.58 -0.22
C GLU A 328 27.03 -13.69 0.13
N ASP A 329 26.13 -13.60 -0.86
CA ASP A 329 24.68 -13.61 -0.67
C ASP A 329 24.03 -14.98 -0.92
N ALA A 330 24.84 -16.04 -1.05
CA ALA A 330 24.35 -17.40 -1.25
C ALA A 330 23.66 -17.93 0.01
N ILE A 331 22.58 -18.67 -0.20
CA ILE A 331 21.77 -19.27 0.87
C ILE A 331 21.69 -20.77 0.65
N LEU A 332 22.02 -21.55 1.70
CA LEU A 332 21.79 -22.98 1.73
C LEU A 332 20.37 -23.25 2.24
N VAL A 333 19.64 -24.08 1.53
CA VAL A 333 18.30 -24.50 1.92
C VAL A 333 18.26 -26.00 2.20
N SER A 334 17.40 -26.41 3.13
CA SER A 334 17.15 -27.82 3.42
C SER A 334 16.30 -28.44 2.32
N GLU A 335 16.59 -29.68 1.95
CA GLU A 335 15.77 -30.48 1.01
C GLU A 335 14.31 -30.62 1.46
N ARG A 336 14.07 -30.54 2.75
CA ARG A 336 12.74 -30.56 3.35
C ARG A 336 11.83 -29.47 2.78
N LEU A 337 12.37 -28.30 2.42
CA LEU A 337 11.58 -27.23 1.79
C LEU A 337 11.00 -27.66 0.45
N VAL A 338 11.73 -28.50 -0.28
CA VAL A 338 11.23 -29.06 -1.56
C VAL A 338 10.21 -30.16 -1.29
N GLN A 339 10.47 -31.03 -0.31
CA GLN A 339 9.55 -32.13 0.05
C GLN A 339 8.20 -31.64 0.57
N ASP A 340 8.19 -30.51 1.31
CA ASP A 340 7.00 -29.91 1.89
C ASP A 340 6.31 -28.90 0.93
N ASP A 341 6.71 -28.83 -0.35
CA ASP A 341 6.24 -27.86 -1.36
C ASP A 341 6.32 -26.38 -0.90
N LYS A 342 7.28 -26.09 -0.03
CA LYS A 342 7.57 -24.71 0.35
C LYS A 342 8.25 -24.00 -0.83
N TYR A 343 7.92 -22.73 -1.05
CA TYR A 343 8.40 -21.92 -2.19
C TYR A 343 8.04 -22.45 -3.59
N THR A 344 7.11 -23.40 -3.69
CA THR A 344 6.59 -23.86 -4.98
C THR A 344 5.71 -22.78 -5.60
N SER A 345 5.92 -22.50 -6.88
CA SER A 345 5.17 -21.49 -7.65
C SER A 345 4.70 -22.05 -8.98
N ILE A 346 3.62 -21.48 -9.52
CA ILE A 346 3.07 -21.82 -10.82
C ILE A 346 3.33 -20.67 -11.77
N HIS A 347 3.94 -20.99 -12.92
CA HIS A 347 4.19 -20.03 -14.00
C HIS A 347 3.36 -20.43 -15.23
N ILE A 348 2.64 -19.45 -15.78
CA ILE A 348 1.77 -19.64 -16.96
C ILE A 348 2.40 -18.87 -18.11
N GLU A 349 2.87 -19.60 -19.11
CA GLU A 349 3.44 -19.03 -20.30
C GLU A 349 2.45 -19.06 -21.46
N LYS A 350 2.51 -18.08 -22.34
CA LYS A 350 1.71 -18.00 -23.54
C LYS A 350 2.64 -17.93 -24.75
N HIS A 351 2.49 -18.89 -25.62
CA HIS A 351 3.20 -18.93 -26.90
C HIS A 351 2.19 -18.66 -28.02
N GLU A 352 2.51 -17.72 -28.89
CA GLU A 352 1.67 -17.36 -30.02
C GLU A 352 2.46 -17.49 -31.32
N ILE A 353 1.85 -18.06 -32.33
CA ILE A 353 2.42 -18.16 -33.66
C ILE A 353 1.35 -17.85 -34.70
N ASP A 354 1.73 -17.09 -35.72
CA ASP A 354 0.86 -16.72 -36.82
C ASP A 354 1.33 -17.35 -38.10
N ALA A 355 0.40 -17.79 -38.98
CA ALA A 355 0.67 -18.15 -40.36
C ALA A 355 0.53 -16.90 -41.22
N ARG A 356 1.59 -16.57 -41.99
CA ARG A 356 1.64 -15.36 -42.84
C ARG A 356 1.66 -15.73 -44.29
N GLU A 357 1.16 -14.84 -45.13
CA GLU A 357 1.36 -14.95 -46.57
C GLU A 357 2.80 -14.53 -46.93
N THR A 358 3.50 -15.41 -47.63
CA THR A 358 4.84 -15.13 -48.16
C THR A 358 4.80 -15.03 -49.68
N LYS A 359 5.85 -14.46 -50.28
CA LYS A 359 5.98 -14.36 -51.75
C LYS A 359 5.97 -15.70 -52.47
N LEU A 360 6.27 -16.78 -51.74
CA LEU A 360 6.36 -18.16 -52.28
C LEU A 360 5.10 -18.99 -51.99
N GLY A 361 4.15 -18.42 -51.28
CA GLY A 361 2.90 -19.06 -50.85
C GLY A 361 2.57 -18.82 -49.37
N PRO A 362 1.38 -19.17 -48.94
CA PRO A 362 0.97 -19.03 -47.55
C PRO A 362 1.71 -20.03 -46.67
N GLU A 363 2.03 -19.61 -45.45
CA GLU A 363 2.43 -20.52 -44.37
C GLU A 363 1.22 -21.28 -43.89
N GLU A 364 1.41 -22.51 -43.43
CA GLU A 364 0.32 -23.38 -42.99
C GLU A 364 0.64 -23.96 -41.59
N ILE A 365 -0.36 -23.95 -40.71
CA ILE A 365 -0.28 -24.63 -39.43
C ILE A 365 -0.85 -26.03 -39.64
N THR A 366 0.00 -27.04 -39.45
CA THR A 366 -0.33 -28.44 -39.70
C THR A 366 0.50 -29.38 -38.86
N ARG A 367 -0.04 -30.56 -38.59
CA ARG A 367 0.69 -31.66 -37.95
C ARG A 367 1.73 -32.30 -38.92
N ASP A 368 1.54 -32.16 -40.21
CA ASP A 368 2.33 -32.81 -41.27
C ASP A 368 3.62 -32.04 -41.51
N ILE A 369 4.62 -32.29 -40.67
CA ILE A 369 5.93 -31.61 -40.74
C ILE A 369 6.95 -32.55 -41.35
N PRO A 370 7.61 -32.17 -42.48
CA PRO A 370 8.65 -32.99 -43.06
C PRO A 370 9.90 -33.08 -42.16
N ASN A 371 10.55 -34.25 -42.18
CA ASN A 371 11.80 -34.54 -41.46
C ASN A 371 11.69 -34.49 -39.92
N VAL A 372 10.51 -34.69 -39.36
CA VAL A 372 10.29 -34.80 -37.92
C VAL A 372 9.67 -36.16 -37.64
N GLY A 373 10.22 -36.87 -36.63
CA GLY A 373 9.72 -38.19 -36.23
C GLY A 373 8.31 -38.12 -35.61
N GLU A 374 7.50 -39.16 -35.80
CA GLU A 374 6.14 -39.22 -35.26
C GLU A 374 6.10 -39.11 -33.73
N ASP A 375 7.11 -39.55 -33.02
CA ASP A 375 7.18 -39.43 -31.56
C ASP A 375 7.21 -37.98 -31.10
N ALA A 376 7.81 -37.07 -31.85
CA ALA A 376 7.82 -35.65 -31.56
C ALA A 376 6.49 -34.94 -31.88
N LEU A 377 5.65 -35.57 -32.73
CA LEU A 377 4.35 -35.04 -33.17
C LEU A 377 3.15 -35.71 -32.46
N LYS A 378 3.42 -36.66 -31.55
CA LYS A 378 2.36 -37.49 -30.93
C LYS A 378 1.31 -36.68 -30.18
N ASP A 379 1.72 -35.55 -29.59
CA ASP A 379 0.87 -34.71 -28.76
C ASP A 379 0.20 -33.56 -29.55
N LEU A 380 0.45 -33.44 -30.86
CA LEU A 380 -0.25 -32.52 -31.74
C LEU A 380 -1.61 -33.09 -32.15
N ASP A 381 -2.62 -32.26 -32.20
CA ASP A 381 -3.94 -32.56 -32.75
C ASP A 381 -3.94 -32.54 -34.29
N GLU A 382 -5.11 -32.74 -34.92
CA GLU A 382 -5.28 -32.74 -36.39
C GLU A 382 -4.96 -31.37 -37.00
N ASP A 383 -5.16 -30.30 -36.22
CA ASP A 383 -4.86 -28.91 -36.64
C ASP A 383 -3.40 -28.53 -36.44
N GLY A 384 -2.55 -29.42 -35.93
CA GLY A 384 -1.14 -29.18 -35.67
C GLY A 384 -0.85 -28.39 -34.40
N ILE A 385 -1.82 -28.28 -33.49
CA ILE A 385 -1.71 -27.63 -32.19
C ILE A 385 -1.64 -28.69 -31.09
N ILE A 386 -0.83 -28.46 -30.05
CA ILE A 386 -0.73 -29.40 -28.93
C ILE A 386 -2.07 -29.59 -28.22
N ARG A 387 -2.40 -30.84 -27.91
CA ARG A 387 -3.64 -31.19 -27.21
C ARG A 387 -3.66 -30.70 -25.78
N ILE A 388 -4.85 -30.36 -25.28
CA ILE A 388 -5.04 -29.98 -23.88
C ILE A 388 -4.74 -31.21 -22.99
N GLY A 389 -3.95 -30.99 -21.93
CA GLY A 389 -3.54 -32.03 -20.98
C GLY A 389 -2.25 -32.77 -21.36
N ALA A 390 -1.58 -32.38 -22.44
CA ALA A 390 -0.26 -32.92 -22.78
C ALA A 390 0.80 -32.41 -21.79
N GLU A 391 1.66 -33.30 -21.35
CA GLU A 391 2.87 -32.96 -20.60
C GLU A 391 3.93 -32.45 -21.59
N VAL A 392 4.54 -31.31 -21.27
CA VAL A 392 5.49 -30.61 -22.14
C VAL A 392 6.86 -30.49 -21.49
N THR A 393 7.89 -30.84 -22.22
CA THR A 393 9.28 -30.71 -21.81
C THR A 393 10.03 -29.75 -22.72
N PRO A 394 11.20 -29.23 -22.31
CA PRO A 394 12.02 -28.39 -23.16
C PRO A 394 12.42 -29.13 -24.45
N GLY A 395 12.13 -28.54 -25.60
CA GLY A 395 12.38 -29.10 -26.92
C GLY A 395 11.16 -29.74 -27.60
N ASP A 396 10.02 -29.87 -26.90
CA ASP A 396 8.81 -30.39 -27.50
C ASP A 396 8.14 -29.41 -28.46
N ILE A 397 7.46 -29.91 -29.46
CA ILE A 397 6.76 -29.13 -30.47
C ILE A 397 5.36 -28.76 -29.94
N LEU A 398 5.09 -27.47 -29.81
CA LEU A 398 3.80 -26.96 -29.37
C LEU A 398 2.84 -26.72 -30.55
N VAL A 399 3.36 -26.28 -31.66
CA VAL A 399 2.59 -26.02 -32.89
C VAL A 399 3.43 -26.40 -34.10
N GLY A 400 2.86 -27.14 -35.03
CA GLY A 400 3.47 -27.46 -36.30
C GLY A 400 3.20 -26.37 -37.34
N LYS A 401 4.24 -25.76 -37.90
CA LYS A 401 4.12 -24.74 -38.93
C LYS A 401 5.08 -25.04 -40.07
N ILE A 402 4.60 -25.03 -41.30
CA ILE A 402 5.41 -25.15 -42.48
C ILE A 402 5.42 -23.83 -43.28
N THR A 403 6.59 -23.54 -43.85
CA THR A 403 6.80 -22.35 -44.68
C THR A 403 7.28 -22.83 -46.07
N PRO A 404 6.63 -22.43 -47.16
CA PRO A 404 7.10 -22.81 -48.52
C PRO A 404 8.48 -22.24 -48.79
N LYS A 405 9.38 -23.11 -49.25
CA LYS A 405 10.71 -22.74 -49.72
C LYS A 405 10.75 -22.85 -51.25
N GLY A 406 11.34 -21.87 -51.91
CA GLY A 406 11.61 -21.92 -53.33
C GLY A 406 12.75 -22.87 -53.71
#